data_3bca7a766d0af46933614fb1dbb2c887
#
_entry.id   3bca7a766d0af46933614fb1dbb2c887
#
_cell.length_a   1.000
_cell.length_b   1.000
_cell.length_c   1.000
_cell.angle_alpha   90.00
_cell.angle_beta   90.00
_cell.angle_gamma   90.00
#
_symmetry.space_group_name_H-M   'P 1'
#
loop_
_entity.id
_entity.type
_entity.pdbx_description
1 polymer ?
#
loop_
_entity_poly.entity_id
_entity_poly.type
_entity_poly.pdbx_seq_one_letter_code
_entity_poly.pdbx_strand_id
1 'polypeptide(L)'
;RAVRTIRETHQVNSIAGKIRQYCQEHFAEKISNREIADAVYLTPDYANRVFKDAYGLSIKDYLTDLRMQKAQQLLRDEANTISEVAAQVGFDNFSYFSTQFKKYTGLTPNEWKRQNG
;
A
#
# COMPACT_ATOMS: atom_id res chain seq x y z
N ARG A 1 6.53 18.25 -30.93
CA ARG A 1 7.40 17.36 -30.17
C ARG A 1 7.16 17.47 -28.68
N ALA A 2 7.14 18.67 -28.13
CA ALA A 2 6.84 18.89 -26.72
C ALA A 2 5.46 18.36 -26.35
N VAL A 3 4.48 18.58 -27.23
CA VAL A 3 3.11 18.10 -27.04
C VAL A 3 3.08 16.58 -27.00
N ARG A 4 3.86 15.93 -27.88
CA ARG A 4 3.93 14.47 -27.90
C ARG A 4 4.55 13.91 -26.63
N THR A 5 5.63 14.52 -26.15
CA THR A 5 6.27 14.11 -24.90
C THR A 5 5.32 14.25 -23.71
N ILE A 6 4.59 15.35 -23.65
CA ILE A 6 3.62 15.59 -22.58
C ILE A 6 2.53 14.54 -22.63
N ARG A 7 2.06 14.17 -23.81
CA ARG A 7 1.03 13.15 -23.97
C ARG A 7 1.50 11.79 -23.47
N GLU A 8 2.72 11.41 -23.83
CA GLU A 8 3.31 10.14 -23.39
C GLU A 8 3.45 10.09 -21.87
N THR A 9 3.95 11.16 -21.28
CA THR A 9 4.10 11.27 -19.82
C THR A 9 2.74 11.20 -19.13
N HIS A 10 1.75 11.89 -19.69
CA HIS A 10 0.40 11.89 -19.13
C HIS A 10 -0.21 10.50 -19.19
N GLN A 11 0.00 9.76 -20.28
CA GLN A 11 -0.53 8.40 -20.41
C GLN A 11 0.10 7.45 -19.39
N VAL A 12 1.41 7.53 -19.21
CA VAL A 12 2.12 6.71 -18.22
C VAL A 12 1.63 7.05 -16.82
N ASN A 13 1.50 8.33 -16.50
CA ASN A 13 0.99 8.77 -15.20
C ASN A 13 -0.45 8.33 -14.99
N SER A 14 -1.27 8.30 -16.05
CA SER A 14 -2.64 7.83 -15.97
C SER A 14 -2.70 6.34 -15.61
N ILE A 15 -1.81 5.52 -16.19
CA ILE A 15 -1.73 4.10 -15.87
C ILE A 15 -1.25 3.92 -14.43
N ALA A 16 -0.22 4.64 -14.03
CA ALA A 16 0.28 4.60 -12.66
C ALA A 16 -0.81 5.06 -11.67
N GLY A 17 -1.58 6.06 -12.05
CA GLY A 17 -2.71 6.52 -11.24
C GLY A 17 -3.79 5.47 -11.06
N LYS A 18 -4.06 4.68 -12.09
CA LYS A 18 -5.01 3.58 -12.00
C LYS A 18 -4.51 2.48 -11.06
N ILE A 19 -3.22 2.16 -11.13
CA ILE A 19 -2.61 1.21 -10.21
C ILE A 19 -2.74 1.71 -8.77
N ARG A 20 -2.43 2.97 -8.56
CA ARG A 20 -2.54 3.60 -7.24
C ARG A 20 -3.96 3.53 -6.70
N GLN A 21 -4.94 3.85 -7.54
CA GLN A 21 -6.34 3.81 -7.15
C GLN A 21 -6.78 2.39 -6.80
N TYR A 22 -6.36 1.41 -7.58
CA TYR A 22 -6.66 0.00 -7.31
C TYR A 22 -6.10 -0.41 -5.94
N CYS A 23 -4.87 0.00 -5.65
CA CYS A 23 -4.25 -0.27 -4.35
C CYS A 23 -5.05 0.37 -3.21
N GLN A 24 -5.46 1.62 -3.38
CA GLN A 24 -6.23 2.34 -2.37
C GLN A 24 -7.57 1.67 -2.08
N GLU A 25 -8.18 1.09 -3.09
CA GLU A 25 -9.49 0.44 -2.95
C GLU A 25 -9.40 -0.97 -2.39
N HIS A 26 -8.26 -1.65 -2.58
CA HIS A 26 -8.14 -3.08 -2.27
C HIS A 26 -7.01 -3.44 -1.31
N PHE A 27 -6.34 -2.46 -0.68
CA PHE A 27 -5.15 -2.75 0.14
C PHE A 27 -5.42 -3.71 1.28
N ALA A 28 -6.64 -3.75 1.80
CA ALA A 28 -7.02 -4.62 2.91
C ALA A 28 -7.29 -6.06 2.45
N GLU A 29 -7.34 -6.30 1.15
CA GLU A 29 -7.54 -7.63 0.59
C GLU A 29 -6.21 -8.28 0.27
N LYS A 30 -6.23 -9.59 0.08
CA LYS A 30 -5.04 -10.34 -0.33
C LYS A 30 -4.84 -10.21 -1.83
N ILE A 31 -4.41 -9.05 -2.28
CA ILE A 31 -4.18 -8.84 -3.71
C ILE A 31 -2.72 -9.12 -4.05
N SER A 32 -2.52 -9.75 -5.21
CA SER A 32 -1.20 -10.05 -5.72
C SER A 32 -0.77 -9.00 -6.74
N ASN A 33 0.53 -8.95 -7.01
CA ASN A 33 1.04 -8.08 -8.07
C ASN A 33 0.41 -8.42 -9.42
N ARG A 34 0.09 -9.71 -9.65
CA ARG A 34 -0.54 -10.13 -10.89
C ARG A 34 -1.96 -9.56 -11.03
N GLU A 35 -2.74 -9.59 -9.95
CA GLU A 35 -4.09 -9.02 -9.98
C GLU A 35 -4.06 -7.53 -10.27
N ILE A 36 -3.12 -6.81 -9.67
CA ILE A 36 -2.96 -5.38 -9.90
C ILE A 36 -2.57 -5.11 -11.36
N ALA A 37 -1.61 -5.87 -11.87
CA ALA A 37 -1.15 -5.72 -13.26
C ALA A 37 -2.27 -6.06 -14.25
N ASP A 38 -3.03 -7.12 -13.98
CA ASP A 38 -4.15 -7.52 -14.83
C ASP A 38 -5.21 -6.42 -14.91
N ALA A 39 -5.42 -5.70 -13.82
CA ALA A 39 -6.41 -4.62 -13.78
C ALA A 39 -6.07 -3.48 -14.75
N VAL A 40 -4.80 -3.35 -15.12
CA VAL A 40 -4.35 -2.32 -16.06
C VAL A 40 -3.79 -2.94 -17.35
N TYR A 41 -4.01 -4.23 -17.56
CA TYR A 41 -3.62 -4.97 -18.77
C TYR A 41 -2.11 -4.97 -19.01
N LEU A 42 -1.33 -5.08 -17.95
CA LEU A 42 0.13 -5.10 -18.01
C LEU A 42 0.68 -6.36 -17.35
N THR A 43 1.96 -6.67 -17.62
CA THR A 43 2.67 -7.69 -16.87
C THR A 43 3.03 -7.12 -15.49
N PRO A 44 3.21 -7.98 -14.48
CA PRO A 44 3.60 -7.49 -13.13
C PRO A 44 4.88 -6.67 -13.14
N ASP A 45 5.90 -7.10 -13.88
CA ASP A 45 7.17 -6.38 -13.94
C ASP A 45 7.00 -4.99 -14.54
N TYR A 46 6.25 -4.89 -15.63
CA TYR A 46 6.05 -3.61 -16.29
C TYR A 46 5.17 -2.68 -15.44
N ALA A 47 4.12 -3.23 -14.83
CA ALA A 47 3.25 -2.45 -13.94
C ALA A 47 4.07 -1.85 -12.79
N ASN A 48 4.95 -2.65 -12.19
CA ASN A 48 5.79 -2.18 -11.09
C ASN A 48 6.77 -1.11 -11.56
N ARG A 49 7.32 -1.26 -12.75
CA ARG A 49 8.23 -0.25 -13.32
C ARG A 49 7.52 1.07 -13.55
N VAL A 50 6.35 1.02 -14.18
CA VAL A 50 5.55 2.22 -14.43
C VAL A 50 5.20 2.93 -13.13
N PHE A 51 4.77 2.16 -12.14
CA PHE A 51 4.40 2.72 -10.85
C PHE A 51 5.60 3.35 -10.14
N LYS A 52 6.71 2.63 -10.10
CA LYS A 52 7.92 3.12 -9.44
C LYS A 52 8.48 4.37 -10.11
N ASP A 53 8.45 4.41 -11.45
CA ASP A 53 8.90 5.60 -12.19
C ASP A 53 8.03 6.82 -11.86
N ALA A 54 6.74 6.62 -11.66
CA ALA A 54 5.82 7.72 -11.39
C ALA A 54 5.85 8.18 -9.93
N TYR A 55 5.96 7.25 -8.98
CA TYR A 55 5.80 7.55 -7.56
C TYR A 55 7.02 7.27 -6.70
N GLY A 56 8.07 6.69 -7.24
CA GLY A 56 9.34 6.51 -6.52
C GLY A 56 9.42 5.30 -5.62
N LEU A 57 8.38 4.47 -5.56
CA LEU A 57 8.39 3.26 -4.73
C LEU A 57 7.68 2.12 -5.44
N SER A 58 7.99 0.88 -5.05
CA SER A 58 7.36 -0.28 -5.64
C SER A 58 5.90 -0.38 -5.23
N ILE A 59 5.12 -1.14 -6.01
CA ILE A 59 3.71 -1.38 -5.67
C ILE A 59 3.61 -2.05 -4.31
N LYS A 60 4.49 -3.01 -4.02
CA LYS A 60 4.50 -3.70 -2.73
C LYS A 60 4.73 -2.74 -1.58
N ASP A 61 5.68 -1.83 -1.72
CA ASP A 61 5.98 -0.85 -0.69
C ASP A 61 4.82 0.11 -0.50
N TYR A 62 4.17 0.49 -1.59
CA TYR A 62 3.00 1.36 -1.51
C TYR A 62 1.83 0.69 -0.77
N LEU A 63 1.59 -0.60 -1.05
CA LEU A 63 0.56 -1.35 -0.34
C LEU A 63 0.86 -1.42 1.15
N THR A 64 2.12 -1.68 1.50
CA THR A 64 2.54 -1.70 2.91
C THR A 64 2.30 -0.35 3.55
N ASP A 65 2.64 0.72 2.85
CA ASP A 65 2.42 2.09 3.33
C ASP A 65 0.94 2.35 3.63
N LEU A 66 0.06 1.98 2.71
CA LEU A 66 -1.39 2.15 2.90
C LEU A 66 -1.88 1.36 4.11
N ARG A 67 -1.44 0.11 4.24
CA ARG A 67 -1.84 -0.76 5.35
C ARG A 67 -1.38 -0.20 6.68
N MET A 68 -0.15 0.29 6.73
CA MET A 68 0.42 0.84 7.97
C MET A 68 -0.25 2.16 8.36
N GLN A 69 -0.56 3.02 7.40
CA GLN A 69 -1.28 4.26 7.67
C GLN A 69 -2.66 3.98 8.26
N LYS A 70 -3.38 3.03 7.66
CA LYS A 70 -4.71 2.66 8.16
C LYS A 70 -4.62 2.01 9.53
N ALA A 71 -3.62 1.16 9.76
CA ALA A 71 -3.40 0.53 11.04
C ALA A 71 -3.20 1.56 12.15
N GLN A 72 -2.41 2.59 11.88
CA GLN A 72 -2.17 3.66 12.84
C GLN A 72 -3.46 4.39 13.20
N GLN A 73 -4.30 4.67 12.20
CA GLN A 73 -5.60 5.30 12.42
C GLN A 73 -6.49 4.43 13.32
N LEU A 74 -6.58 3.14 13.00
CA LEU A 74 -7.46 2.23 13.73
C LEU A 74 -6.98 1.99 15.16
N LEU A 75 -5.67 1.98 15.38
CA LEU A 75 -5.10 1.76 16.71
C LEU A 75 -5.30 2.94 17.64
N ARG A 76 -5.68 4.10 17.14
CA ARG A 76 -6.02 5.24 18.00
C ARG A 76 -7.33 5.02 18.75
N ASP A 77 -8.20 4.18 18.24
CA ASP A 77 -9.44 3.82 18.90
C ASP A 77 -9.15 2.67 19.88
N GLU A 78 -9.34 2.93 21.17
CA GLU A 78 -9.07 1.94 22.20
C GLU A 78 -9.93 0.69 22.09
N ALA A 79 -11.09 0.80 21.44
CA ALA A 79 -12.00 -0.33 21.23
C ALA A 79 -11.41 -1.37 20.29
N ASN A 80 -10.47 -0.97 19.43
CA ASN A 80 -9.85 -1.88 18.46
C ASN A 80 -8.67 -2.60 19.09
N THR A 81 -8.67 -3.93 19.03
CA THR A 81 -7.52 -4.72 19.44
C THR A 81 -6.47 -4.73 18.32
N ILE A 82 -5.23 -5.00 18.69
CA ILE A 82 -4.14 -5.07 17.71
C ILE A 82 -4.39 -6.19 16.71
N SER A 83 -4.89 -7.34 17.17
CA SER A 83 -5.20 -8.47 16.27
C SER A 83 -6.30 -8.12 15.28
N GLU A 84 -7.34 -7.43 15.73
CA GLU A 84 -8.42 -6.98 14.86
C GLU A 84 -7.89 -6.02 13.79
N VAL A 85 -7.05 -5.07 14.19
CA VAL A 85 -6.48 -4.10 13.27
C VAL A 85 -5.61 -4.80 12.22
N ALA A 86 -4.76 -5.75 12.65
CA ALA A 86 -3.91 -6.48 11.71
C ALA A 86 -4.76 -7.17 10.63
N ALA A 87 -5.83 -7.83 11.03
CA ALA A 87 -6.73 -8.50 10.09
C ALA A 87 -7.44 -7.49 9.17
N GLN A 88 -7.91 -6.39 9.72
CA GLN A 88 -8.64 -5.38 8.95
C GLN A 88 -7.78 -4.72 7.89
N VAL A 89 -6.48 -4.59 8.12
CA VAL A 89 -5.59 -3.98 7.14
C VAL A 89 -4.90 -4.99 6.23
N GLY A 90 -5.33 -6.26 6.28
CA GLY A 90 -4.92 -7.26 5.30
C GLY A 90 -3.76 -8.15 5.70
N PHE A 91 -3.43 -8.25 6.97
CA PHE A 91 -2.37 -9.14 7.45
C PHE A 91 -2.98 -10.40 8.07
N ASP A 92 -2.57 -11.56 7.56
CA ASP A 92 -2.98 -12.86 8.11
C ASP A 92 -2.16 -13.27 9.31
N ASN A 93 -0.89 -12.85 9.31
CA ASN A 93 0.08 -13.29 10.31
C ASN A 93 0.37 -12.12 11.23
N PHE A 94 -0.01 -12.29 12.50
CA PHE A 94 0.16 -11.24 13.51
C PHE A 94 1.64 -10.90 13.72
N SER A 95 2.51 -11.93 13.77
CA SER A 95 3.95 -11.71 13.97
C SER A 95 4.54 -10.88 12.81
N TYR A 96 4.12 -11.18 11.59
CA TYR A 96 4.59 -10.43 10.43
C TYR A 96 4.09 -8.99 10.49
N PHE A 97 2.83 -8.80 10.86
CA PHE A 97 2.26 -7.46 11.04
C PHE A 97 3.08 -6.66 12.05
N SER A 98 3.35 -7.24 13.22
CA SER A 98 4.09 -6.57 14.28
C SER A 98 5.50 -6.18 13.83
N THR A 99 6.18 -7.08 13.12
CA THR A 99 7.52 -6.82 12.59
C THR A 99 7.51 -5.67 11.60
N GLN A 100 6.56 -5.70 10.66
CA GLN A 100 6.43 -4.64 9.65
C GLN A 100 6.03 -3.32 10.29
N PHE A 101 5.13 -3.36 11.26
CA PHE A 101 4.69 -2.14 11.96
C PHE A 101 5.86 -1.48 12.68
N LYS A 102 6.66 -2.25 13.40
CA LYS A 102 7.84 -1.72 14.09
C LYS A 102 8.86 -1.16 13.11
N LYS A 103 9.07 -1.86 12.00
CA LYS A 103 9.97 -1.40 10.95
C LYS A 103 9.51 -0.07 10.35
N TYR A 104 8.21 0.08 10.20
CA TYR A 104 7.62 1.28 9.59
C TYR A 104 7.54 2.46 10.55
N THR A 105 7.14 2.23 11.81
CA THR A 105 6.89 3.31 12.77
C THR A 105 8.00 3.48 13.80
N GLY A 106 8.87 2.47 13.96
CA GLY A 106 9.88 2.46 15.01
C GLY A 106 9.40 1.88 16.33
N LEU A 107 8.11 1.57 16.44
CA LEU A 107 7.49 1.05 17.65
C LEU A 107 6.69 -0.21 17.35
N THR A 108 6.58 -1.10 18.34
CA THR A 108 5.65 -2.23 18.21
C THR A 108 4.22 -1.67 18.26
N PRO A 109 3.23 -2.43 17.75
CA PRO A 109 1.84 -1.99 17.85
C PRO A 109 1.40 -1.68 19.28
N ASN A 110 1.84 -2.49 20.26
CA ASN A 110 1.53 -2.24 21.67
C ASN A 110 2.12 -0.92 22.15
N GLU A 111 3.39 -0.69 21.85
CA GLU A 111 4.06 0.55 22.24
C GLU A 111 3.39 1.76 21.60
N TRP A 112 3.08 1.65 20.31
CA TRP A 112 2.45 2.73 19.57
C TRP A 112 1.08 3.06 20.14
N LYS A 113 0.28 2.03 20.42
CA LYS A 113 -1.06 2.20 20.97
C LYS A 113 -1.02 2.87 22.34
N ARG A 114 -0.04 2.49 23.17
CA ARG A 114 0.14 3.08 24.50
C ARG A 114 0.45 4.57 24.42
N GLN A 115 1.27 4.97 23.43
CA GLN A 115 1.69 6.36 23.28
C GLN A 115 0.66 7.24 22.58
N ASN A 116 -0.14 6.67 21.68
CA ASN A 116 -1.01 7.41 20.77
C ASN A 116 -2.50 7.10 20.94
N GLY A 117 -2.81 6.12 21.77
CA GLY A 117 -4.21 5.70 22.00
C GLY A 117 -4.92 6.37 23.13
#